data_1d6b6ebf8504326e33012b07f0f726f2
#
_entry.id   1d6b6ebf8504326e33012b07f0f726f2
#
_cell.length_a   1.000
_cell.length_b   1.000
_cell.length_c   1.000
_cell.angle_alpha   90.00
_cell.angle_beta   90.00
_cell.angle_gamma   90.00
#
_symmetry.space_group_name_H-M   'P 1'
#
loop_
_entity.id
_entity.type
_entity.pdbx_description
1 polymer ?
#
loop_
_entity_poly.entity_id
_entity_poly.type
_entity_poly.pdbx_seq_one_letter_code
_entity_poly.pdbx_strand_id
1 'polypeptide(L)'
;MGSPKGEAGRNPDERLHQVEIPGPLALGETELTVGQFRRFVEATGYRTEVDRSSTCLRPDKDWQQLVPDMTLTWESPGFAVSADHPVACIGWNDAIAYAQWLSGQTGHRYRLPTEAEWEYAARAGSGSSRFWGDDPKAGCRLANSAECKDEHTYAAPVGTYPANGFGLREMLGNLAEWTCSDYSKTYGGPELACADPGATGGDSPRVLRGGSWLDAPALVRSAARDAAPPNLGLSTVGLRLVREPDAGAARDDRRHGKMVER
;
A
#
# COMPACT_ATOMS: atom_id res chain seq x y z
N MET A 1 -2.99 5.69 -15.45
CA MET A 1 -3.65 5.24 -14.22
C MET A 1 -5.08 4.80 -14.53
N GLY A 2 -5.63 3.86 -13.75
CA GLY A 2 -6.93 3.27 -14.01
C GLY A 2 -6.88 2.10 -14.99
N SER A 3 -8.06 1.57 -15.39
CA SER A 3 -8.17 0.39 -16.24
C SER A 3 -9.02 0.64 -17.47
N PRO A 4 -8.72 0.00 -18.63
CA PRO A 4 -9.54 0.08 -19.83
C PRO A 4 -10.91 -0.59 -19.60
N LYS A 5 -11.94 -0.14 -20.34
CA LYS A 5 -13.32 -0.62 -20.17
C LYS A 5 -13.50 -2.14 -20.29
N GLY A 6 -12.60 -2.82 -21.00
CA GLY A 6 -12.64 -4.27 -21.21
C GLY A 6 -11.82 -5.08 -20.21
N GLU A 7 -11.18 -4.47 -19.22
CA GLU A 7 -10.37 -5.21 -18.25
C GLU A 7 -11.26 -6.05 -17.34
N ALA A 8 -10.93 -7.34 -17.22
CA ALA A 8 -11.67 -8.27 -16.38
C ALA A 8 -11.54 -7.86 -14.89
N GLY A 9 -12.64 -7.87 -14.16
CA GLY A 9 -12.69 -7.47 -12.75
C GLY A 9 -12.64 -5.95 -12.51
N ARG A 10 -12.76 -5.14 -13.57
CA ARG A 10 -12.77 -3.68 -13.50
C ARG A 10 -13.99 -3.14 -12.73
N ASN A 11 -13.75 -2.18 -11.83
CA ASN A 11 -14.78 -1.42 -11.15
C ASN A 11 -15.08 -0.08 -11.87
N PRO A 12 -16.28 0.49 -11.70
CA PRO A 12 -16.66 1.76 -12.34
C PRO A 12 -15.78 2.96 -11.98
N ASP A 13 -15.16 2.95 -10.80
CA ASP A 13 -14.29 4.01 -10.26
C ASP A 13 -12.83 3.95 -10.76
N GLU A 14 -12.50 2.96 -11.61
CA GLU A 14 -11.17 2.77 -12.20
C GLU A 14 -11.06 3.42 -13.59
N ARG A 15 -11.56 4.64 -13.78
CA ARG A 15 -11.52 5.31 -15.08
C ARG A 15 -10.10 5.50 -15.57
N LEU A 16 -9.78 4.94 -16.76
CA LEU A 16 -8.47 5.13 -17.40
C LEU A 16 -8.23 6.61 -17.74
N HIS A 17 -7.11 7.15 -17.28
CA HIS A 17 -6.67 8.52 -17.57
C HIS A 17 -5.15 8.63 -17.44
N GLN A 18 -4.60 9.68 -18.05
CA GLN A 18 -3.17 9.98 -17.94
C GLN A 18 -2.89 10.75 -16.66
N VAL A 19 -1.83 10.34 -15.95
CA VAL A 19 -1.27 11.07 -14.80
C VAL A 19 0.23 11.26 -15.03
N GLU A 20 0.77 12.31 -14.45
CA GLU A 20 2.20 12.58 -14.41
C GLU A 20 2.70 12.41 -12.97
N ILE A 21 3.75 11.62 -12.79
CA ILE A 21 4.44 11.49 -11.50
C ILE A 21 5.61 12.47 -11.51
N PRO A 22 5.59 13.52 -10.68
CA PRO A 22 6.61 14.56 -10.71
C PRO A 22 7.91 14.07 -10.04
N GLY A 23 8.92 13.78 -10.85
CA GLY A 23 10.27 13.49 -10.38
C GLY A 23 10.52 12.04 -9.94
N PRO A 24 11.71 11.78 -9.39
CA PRO A 24 12.09 10.44 -8.95
C PRO A 24 11.30 10.02 -7.73
N LEU A 25 10.88 8.74 -7.70
CA LEU A 25 10.14 8.12 -6.63
C LEU A 25 11.00 7.06 -5.94
N ALA A 26 11.29 7.23 -4.65
CA ALA A 26 11.95 6.23 -3.83
C ALA A 26 10.91 5.55 -2.92
N LEU A 27 10.44 4.37 -3.35
CA LEU A 27 9.46 3.57 -2.63
C LEU A 27 10.15 2.41 -1.89
N GLY A 28 9.64 2.03 -0.72
CA GLY A 28 10.13 0.84 -0.02
C GLY A 28 10.02 -0.41 -0.89
N GLU A 29 11.07 -1.22 -0.95
CA GLU A 29 11.09 -2.45 -1.74
C GLU A 29 9.96 -3.39 -1.35
N THR A 30 9.69 -3.48 -0.05
CA THR A 30 8.65 -4.32 0.56
C THR A 30 7.67 -3.50 1.38
N GLU A 31 6.62 -4.13 1.84
CA GLU A 31 5.75 -3.63 2.90
C GLU A 31 6.54 -3.38 4.19
N LEU A 32 6.02 -2.52 5.08
CA LEU A 32 6.58 -2.28 6.41
C LEU A 32 6.42 -3.53 7.28
N THR A 33 7.51 -3.96 7.94
CA THR A 33 7.47 -5.19 8.73
C THR A 33 7.05 -4.96 10.19
N VAL A 34 6.55 -6.03 10.82
CA VAL A 34 6.28 -6.09 12.27
C VAL A 34 7.52 -5.69 13.08
N GLY A 35 8.72 -6.15 12.68
CA GLY A 35 9.96 -5.80 13.37
C GLY A 35 10.32 -4.32 13.28
N GLN A 36 10.04 -3.69 12.15
CA GLN A 36 10.23 -2.25 11.98
C GLN A 36 9.21 -1.44 12.78
N PHE A 37 7.94 -1.82 12.75
CA PHE A 37 6.89 -1.15 13.52
C PHE A 37 7.07 -1.31 15.03
N ARG A 38 7.53 -2.48 15.48
CA ARG A 38 7.87 -2.72 16.90
C ARG A 38 8.91 -1.74 17.43
N ARG A 39 9.97 -1.45 16.66
CA ARG A 39 10.98 -0.43 17.06
C ARG A 39 10.36 0.94 17.29
N PHE A 40 9.39 1.32 16.47
CA PHE A 40 8.66 2.58 16.66
C PHE A 40 7.87 2.58 17.96
N VAL A 41 7.09 1.52 18.20
CA VAL A 41 6.28 1.40 19.42
C VAL A 41 7.16 1.37 20.67
N GLU A 42 8.24 0.60 20.66
CA GLU A 42 9.19 0.52 21.78
C GLU A 42 9.89 1.86 22.06
N ALA A 43 10.26 2.59 21.00
CA ALA A 43 10.96 3.87 21.14
C ALA A 43 10.06 5.01 21.64
N THR A 44 8.75 4.93 21.41
CA THR A 44 7.82 6.05 21.63
C THR A 44 6.72 5.76 22.65
N GLY A 45 6.46 4.50 22.98
CA GLY A 45 5.28 4.09 23.73
C GLY A 45 3.96 4.31 22.97
N TYR A 46 4.02 4.39 21.64
CA TYR A 46 2.85 4.67 20.80
C TYR A 46 1.77 3.61 21.00
N ARG A 47 0.53 4.07 21.11
CA ARG A 47 -0.67 3.23 21.13
C ARG A 47 -1.41 3.38 19.81
N THR A 48 -1.63 2.27 19.10
CA THR A 48 -2.31 2.25 17.81
C THR A 48 -3.80 2.59 17.93
N GLU A 49 -4.45 2.85 16.82
CA GLU A 49 -5.92 3.02 16.76
C GLU A 49 -6.62 1.77 17.29
N VAL A 50 -6.10 0.58 16.95
CA VAL A 50 -6.62 -0.69 17.45
C VAL A 50 -6.42 -0.80 18.98
N ASP A 51 -5.29 -0.36 19.54
CA ASP A 51 -5.08 -0.33 20.99
C ASP A 51 -6.04 0.60 21.73
N ARG A 52 -6.56 1.63 21.05
CA ARG A 52 -7.51 2.60 21.60
C ARG A 52 -8.96 2.16 21.44
N SER A 53 -9.31 1.56 20.28
CA SER A 53 -10.66 1.12 19.93
C SER A 53 -10.92 -0.34 20.32
N SER A 54 -9.84 -1.10 20.57
CA SER A 54 -9.86 -2.56 20.79
C SER A 54 -10.52 -3.32 19.63
N THR A 55 -10.37 -2.84 18.39
CA THR A 55 -11.05 -3.45 17.24
C THR A 55 -10.16 -3.49 16.02
N CYS A 56 -9.83 -4.71 15.55
CA CYS A 56 -9.33 -4.96 14.22
C CYS A 56 -10.35 -5.81 13.46
N LEU A 57 -10.59 -5.51 12.18
CA LEU A 57 -11.46 -6.34 11.35
C LEU A 57 -10.66 -7.49 10.74
N ARG A 58 -11.24 -8.68 10.78
CA ARG A 58 -10.72 -9.87 10.11
C ARG A 58 -11.80 -10.58 9.33
N PRO A 59 -11.46 -11.49 8.40
CA PRO A 59 -12.44 -12.36 7.77
C PRO A 59 -13.19 -13.19 8.82
N ASP A 60 -14.49 -13.38 8.59
CA ASP A 60 -15.27 -14.37 9.33
C ASP A 60 -14.80 -15.80 9.00
N LYS A 61 -15.35 -16.79 9.69
CA LYS A 61 -14.98 -18.21 9.51
C LYS A 61 -15.27 -18.76 8.10
N ASP A 62 -16.18 -18.13 7.38
CA ASP A 62 -16.61 -18.55 6.04
C ASP A 62 -15.96 -17.68 4.95
N TRP A 63 -15.11 -16.72 5.33
CA TRP A 63 -14.35 -15.79 4.45
C TRP A 63 -15.24 -14.90 3.58
N GLN A 64 -16.46 -14.64 4.06
CA GLN A 64 -17.48 -13.91 3.29
C GLN A 64 -17.53 -12.42 3.63
N GLN A 65 -17.15 -12.04 4.85
CA GLN A 65 -17.20 -10.65 5.32
C GLN A 65 -16.13 -10.38 6.37
N LEU A 66 -15.79 -9.11 6.51
CA LEU A 66 -14.93 -8.65 7.60
C LEU A 66 -15.77 -8.43 8.85
N VAL A 67 -15.34 -9.01 9.95
CA VAL A 67 -16.01 -8.90 11.26
C VAL A 67 -15.05 -8.32 12.29
N PRO A 68 -15.56 -7.52 13.25
CA PRO A 68 -14.71 -6.98 14.32
C PRO A 68 -14.24 -8.08 15.27
N ASP A 69 -12.97 -8.01 15.65
CA ASP A 69 -12.38 -8.88 16.66
C ASP A 69 -11.55 -8.03 17.64
N MET A 70 -11.96 -8.05 18.90
CA MET A 70 -11.37 -7.24 19.97
C MET A 70 -10.09 -7.85 20.56
N THR A 71 -9.71 -9.04 20.12
CA THR A 71 -8.51 -9.74 20.61
C THR A 71 -7.30 -9.53 19.73
N LEU A 72 -7.51 -8.97 18.54
CA LEU A 72 -6.45 -8.76 17.57
C LEU A 72 -5.70 -7.45 17.82
N THR A 73 -4.42 -7.51 17.53
CA THR A 73 -3.49 -6.38 17.57
C THR A 73 -2.52 -6.49 16.38
N TRP A 74 -1.69 -5.49 16.18
CA TRP A 74 -0.62 -5.55 15.18
C TRP A 74 0.42 -6.64 15.48
N GLU A 75 0.56 -7.11 16.73
CA GLU A 75 1.41 -8.24 17.13
C GLU A 75 0.73 -9.59 16.95
N SER A 76 -0.60 -9.60 16.91
CA SER A 76 -1.43 -10.80 16.77
C SER A 76 -2.63 -10.51 15.87
N PRO A 77 -2.43 -10.39 14.53
CA PRO A 77 -3.48 -9.97 13.60
C PRO A 77 -4.46 -11.10 13.21
N GLY A 78 -4.48 -12.21 13.96
CA GLY A 78 -5.32 -13.38 13.70
C GLY A 78 -4.59 -14.53 13.03
N PHE A 79 -3.29 -14.37 12.78
CA PHE A 79 -2.39 -15.40 12.26
C PHE A 79 -1.00 -15.21 12.86
N ALA A 80 -0.16 -16.24 12.75
CA ALA A 80 1.21 -16.19 13.28
C ALA A 80 2.07 -15.22 12.47
N VAL A 81 2.77 -14.32 13.16
CA VAL A 81 3.70 -13.37 12.54
C VAL A 81 5.08 -13.46 13.18
N SER A 82 6.12 -13.25 12.37
CA SER A 82 7.50 -13.00 12.79
C SER A 82 7.87 -11.53 12.56
N ALA A 83 9.10 -11.16 12.90
CA ALA A 83 9.61 -9.81 12.66
C ALA A 83 9.60 -9.43 11.17
N ASP A 84 9.67 -10.41 10.26
CA ASP A 84 9.74 -10.20 8.82
C ASP A 84 8.37 -10.27 8.13
N HIS A 85 7.29 -10.52 8.86
CA HIS A 85 5.94 -10.39 8.31
C HIS A 85 5.57 -8.92 8.16
N PRO A 86 4.71 -8.56 7.18
CA PRO A 86 4.19 -7.21 7.08
C PRO A 86 3.29 -6.90 8.28
N VAL A 87 3.32 -5.66 8.75
CA VAL A 87 2.46 -5.23 9.85
C VAL A 87 1.03 -5.02 9.38
N ALA A 88 0.08 -5.62 10.08
CA ALA A 88 -1.36 -5.50 9.85
C ALA A 88 -2.10 -5.03 11.12
N CYS A 89 -3.41 -4.91 11.09
CA CYS A 89 -4.21 -4.38 12.21
C CYS A 89 -3.73 -2.99 12.68
N ILE A 90 -3.36 -2.12 11.75
CA ILE A 90 -3.01 -0.73 11.96
C ILE A 90 -3.88 0.17 11.10
N GLY A 91 -4.26 1.33 11.64
CA GLY A 91 -4.99 2.34 10.87
C GLY A 91 -4.06 3.23 10.02
N TRP A 92 -4.66 4.03 9.17
CA TRP A 92 -3.93 5.04 8.38
C TRP A 92 -3.21 6.05 9.27
N ASN A 93 -3.85 6.46 10.38
CA ASN A 93 -3.24 7.37 11.35
C ASN A 93 -1.97 6.80 11.98
N ASP A 94 -1.93 5.48 12.23
CA ASP A 94 -0.75 4.78 12.73
C ASP A 94 0.39 4.79 11.71
N ALA A 95 0.05 4.60 10.42
CA ALA A 95 1.00 4.65 9.32
C ALA A 95 1.61 6.05 9.17
N ILE A 96 0.82 7.12 9.31
CA ILE A 96 1.30 8.50 9.31
C ILE A 96 2.22 8.76 10.53
N ALA A 97 1.81 8.31 11.72
CA ALA A 97 2.63 8.48 12.93
C ALA A 97 3.99 7.78 12.79
N TYR A 98 4.01 6.56 12.23
CA TYR A 98 5.25 5.84 11.92
C TYR A 98 6.13 6.62 10.93
N ALA A 99 5.57 7.12 9.83
CA ALA A 99 6.31 7.87 8.81
C ALA A 99 6.92 9.16 9.38
N GLN A 100 6.19 9.87 10.25
CA GLN A 100 6.68 11.06 10.94
C GLN A 100 7.82 10.74 11.91
N TRP A 101 7.68 9.66 12.70
CA TRP A 101 8.73 9.20 13.59
C TRP A 101 10.00 8.83 12.81
N LEU A 102 9.88 8.04 11.75
CA LEU A 102 11.01 7.63 10.92
C LEU A 102 11.71 8.84 10.28
N SER A 103 10.93 9.84 9.87
CA SER A 103 11.48 11.09 9.34
C SER A 103 12.31 11.81 10.38
N GLY A 104 11.86 11.90 11.63
CA GLY A 104 12.60 12.47 12.73
C GLY A 104 13.87 11.71 13.10
N GLN A 105 13.85 10.35 12.99
CA GLN A 105 15.02 9.52 13.29
C GLN A 105 16.11 9.61 12.23
N THR A 106 15.74 9.80 10.97
CA THR A 106 16.68 9.69 9.84
C THR A 106 17.09 11.04 9.25
N GLY A 107 16.32 12.08 9.51
CA GLY A 107 16.48 13.39 8.87
C GLY A 107 15.99 13.46 7.43
N HIS A 108 15.41 12.37 6.89
CA HIS A 108 14.77 12.31 5.59
C HIS A 108 13.25 12.37 5.74
N ARG A 109 12.55 12.85 4.73
CA ARG A 109 11.09 12.87 4.75
C ARG A 109 10.52 11.57 4.23
N TYR A 110 9.67 10.93 5.06
CA TYR A 110 8.92 9.74 4.69
C TYR A 110 7.42 10.02 4.77
N ARG A 111 6.67 9.40 3.88
CA ARG A 111 5.21 9.45 3.82
C ARG A 111 4.65 8.18 3.18
N LEU A 112 3.35 8.00 3.23
CA LEU A 112 2.67 7.05 2.37
C LEU A 112 2.74 7.52 0.90
N PRO A 113 2.70 6.62 -0.09
CA PRO A 113 2.56 6.98 -1.49
C PRO A 113 1.19 7.63 -1.74
N THR A 114 1.08 8.54 -2.70
CA THR A 114 -0.21 8.87 -3.29
C THR A 114 -0.76 7.67 -4.03
N GLU A 115 -2.04 7.66 -4.31
CA GLU A 115 -2.68 6.59 -5.07
C GLU A 115 -2.03 6.41 -6.46
N ALA A 116 -1.72 7.53 -7.12
CA ALA A 116 -1.08 7.50 -8.43
C ALA A 116 0.37 6.99 -8.39
N GLU A 117 1.15 7.40 -7.39
CA GLU A 117 2.51 6.89 -7.18
C GLU A 117 2.51 5.39 -6.94
N TRP A 118 1.56 4.92 -6.12
CA TRP A 118 1.41 3.50 -5.84
C TRP A 118 1.12 2.69 -7.11
N GLU A 119 0.12 3.12 -7.92
CA GLU A 119 -0.25 2.41 -9.15
C GLU A 119 0.89 2.44 -10.20
N TYR A 120 1.58 3.56 -10.33
CA TYR A 120 2.76 3.67 -11.19
C TYR A 120 3.83 2.65 -10.78
N ALA A 121 4.11 2.55 -9.48
CA ALA A 121 5.08 1.61 -8.92
C ALA A 121 4.66 0.15 -9.10
N ALA A 122 3.37 -0.17 -8.88
CA ALA A 122 2.84 -1.51 -9.05
C ALA A 122 2.89 -2.00 -10.50
N ARG A 123 2.62 -1.10 -11.45
CA ARG A 123 2.70 -1.42 -12.88
C ARG A 123 4.12 -1.63 -13.37
N ALA A 124 5.09 -0.92 -12.84
CA ALA A 124 6.50 -1.01 -13.24
C ALA A 124 6.71 -0.99 -14.76
N GLY A 125 5.97 -0.10 -15.45
CA GLY A 125 6.00 0.03 -16.91
C GLY A 125 5.07 -0.92 -17.67
N SER A 126 4.38 -1.86 -17.00
CA SER A 126 3.41 -2.74 -17.64
C SER A 126 2.11 -2.01 -18.00
N GLY A 127 1.62 -2.23 -19.22
CA GLY A 127 0.28 -1.81 -19.65
C GLY A 127 -0.82 -2.82 -19.31
N SER A 128 -0.47 -4.00 -18.81
CA SER A 128 -1.41 -5.07 -18.44
C SER A 128 -2.07 -4.80 -17.09
N SER A 129 -3.07 -5.59 -16.73
CA SER A 129 -3.78 -5.50 -15.44
C SER A 129 -2.86 -5.77 -14.23
N ARG A 130 -1.76 -6.52 -14.46
CA ARG A 130 -0.72 -6.84 -13.47
C ARG A 130 0.66 -6.71 -14.10
N PHE A 131 1.71 -6.61 -13.29
CA PHE A 131 3.08 -6.52 -13.81
C PHE A 131 3.53 -7.78 -14.58
N TRP A 132 2.89 -8.92 -14.36
CA TRP A 132 3.15 -10.20 -15.07
C TRP A 132 2.22 -10.47 -16.24
N GLY A 133 1.24 -9.61 -16.55
CA GLY A 133 0.27 -9.79 -17.61
C GLY A 133 -1.18 -9.82 -17.11
N ASP A 134 -2.09 -10.33 -17.95
CA ASP A 134 -3.52 -10.27 -17.67
C ASP A 134 -4.08 -11.58 -17.07
N ASP A 135 -3.35 -12.70 -17.15
CA ASP A 135 -3.79 -13.96 -16.58
C ASP A 135 -3.69 -13.94 -15.04
N PRO A 136 -4.83 -13.96 -14.31
CA PRO A 136 -4.82 -13.99 -12.86
C PRO A 136 -4.20 -15.27 -12.28
N LYS A 137 -4.33 -16.41 -12.98
CA LYS A 137 -3.83 -17.70 -12.49
C LYS A 137 -2.30 -17.81 -12.54
N ALA A 138 -1.65 -17.07 -13.43
CA ALA A 138 -0.20 -16.96 -13.44
C ALA A 138 0.34 -16.31 -12.17
N GLY A 139 -0.49 -15.55 -11.46
CA GLY A 139 -0.16 -14.81 -10.24
C GLY A 139 0.19 -15.64 -9.02
N CYS A 140 -0.30 -16.89 -8.91
CA CYS A 140 -0.10 -17.71 -7.71
C CYS A 140 1.36 -18.03 -7.33
N ARG A 141 2.32 -17.71 -8.20
CA ARG A 141 3.77 -17.79 -7.89
C ARG A 141 4.42 -16.41 -7.77
N LEU A 142 3.64 -15.37 -7.99
CA LEU A 142 4.12 -13.99 -8.14
C LEU A 142 3.50 -13.05 -7.11
N ALA A 143 2.40 -13.48 -6.48
CA ALA A 143 1.66 -12.69 -5.49
C ALA A 143 0.92 -13.63 -4.53
N ASN A 144 0.81 -13.24 -3.26
CA ASN A 144 -0.01 -13.93 -2.28
C ASN A 144 -1.47 -13.47 -2.42
N SER A 145 -2.35 -14.38 -2.82
CA SER A 145 -3.78 -14.13 -2.97
C SER A 145 -4.60 -15.39 -2.66
N ALA A 146 -5.88 -15.25 -2.40
CA ALA A 146 -6.76 -16.37 -2.12
C ALA A 146 -6.75 -17.41 -3.27
N GLU A 147 -7.14 -18.63 -2.97
CA GLU A 147 -7.24 -19.75 -3.93
C GLU A 147 -5.89 -20.22 -4.51
N CYS A 148 -4.79 -19.51 -4.26
CA CYS A 148 -3.46 -20.00 -4.61
C CYS A 148 -3.06 -21.11 -3.63
N LYS A 149 -2.70 -22.27 -4.18
CA LYS A 149 -2.20 -23.39 -3.38
C LYS A 149 -0.70 -23.22 -3.14
N ASP A 150 -0.34 -22.18 -2.42
CA ASP A 150 1.01 -21.95 -1.93
C ASP A 150 1.13 -22.31 -0.44
N GLU A 151 2.26 -22.01 0.16
CA GLU A 151 2.53 -22.31 1.57
C GLU A 151 1.90 -21.30 2.54
N HIS A 152 1.26 -20.24 2.03
CA HIS A 152 0.77 -19.12 2.81
C HIS A 152 -0.74 -18.94 2.71
N THR A 153 -1.46 -19.35 3.78
CA THR A 153 -2.92 -19.14 3.90
C THR A 153 -3.25 -17.68 4.27
N TYR A 154 -2.32 -17.01 4.94
CA TYR A 154 -2.40 -15.61 5.40
C TYR A 154 -1.24 -14.84 4.82
N ALA A 155 -0.97 -13.63 5.33
CA ALA A 155 0.18 -12.86 4.89
C ALA A 155 1.49 -13.65 5.02
N ALA A 156 2.31 -13.59 3.97
CA ALA A 156 3.64 -14.16 3.92
C ALA A 156 4.68 -13.17 4.46
N PRO A 157 5.86 -13.62 4.92
CA PRO A 157 7.00 -12.75 5.16
C PRO A 157 7.32 -11.90 3.93
N VAL A 158 7.72 -10.65 4.14
CA VAL A 158 8.10 -9.76 3.03
C VAL A 158 9.29 -10.34 2.27
N GLY A 159 9.34 -10.09 0.95
CA GLY A 159 10.41 -10.63 0.10
C GLY A 159 10.19 -12.06 -0.36
N THR A 160 9.05 -12.67 -0.04
CA THR A 160 8.71 -14.05 -0.45
C THR A 160 8.46 -14.16 -1.95
N TYR A 161 7.83 -13.19 -2.55
CA TYR A 161 7.45 -13.23 -3.96
C TYR A 161 8.43 -12.42 -4.85
N PRO A 162 8.53 -12.78 -6.15
CA PRO A 162 9.40 -12.07 -7.09
C PRO A 162 9.08 -10.59 -7.20
N ALA A 163 10.11 -9.78 -7.38
CA ALA A 163 9.99 -8.35 -7.61
C ALA A 163 9.41 -8.04 -9.00
N ASN A 164 8.70 -6.92 -9.12
CA ASN A 164 8.31 -6.36 -10.41
C ASN A 164 9.49 -5.70 -11.15
N GLY A 165 9.26 -5.11 -12.32
CA GLY A 165 10.28 -4.48 -13.15
C GLY A 165 11.03 -3.29 -12.51
N PHE A 166 10.52 -2.75 -11.40
CA PHE A 166 11.19 -1.70 -10.61
C PHE A 166 11.89 -2.24 -9.36
N GLY A 167 11.93 -3.55 -9.17
CA GLY A 167 12.55 -4.18 -7.99
C GLY A 167 11.65 -4.20 -6.77
N LEU A 168 10.35 -3.86 -6.89
CA LEU A 168 9.40 -3.81 -5.78
C LEU A 168 8.70 -5.16 -5.63
N ARG A 169 8.55 -5.62 -4.40
CA ARG A 169 7.97 -6.90 -4.04
C ARG A 169 6.61 -6.70 -3.37
N GLU A 170 5.75 -7.70 -3.48
CA GLU A 170 4.42 -7.72 -2.85
C GLU A 170 3.58 -6.46 -3.16
N MET A 171 3.76 -5.85 -4.36
CA MET A 171 2.91 -4.74 -4.79
C MET A 171 1.48 -5.17 -5.09
N LEU A 172 1.27 -6.46 -5.34
CA LEU A 172 -0.04 -7.05 -5.58
C LEU A 172 -0.18 -8.27 -4.68
N GLY A 173 -1.29 -8.35 -3.94
CA GLY A 173 -1.52 -9.39 -2.92
C GLY A 173 -0.73 -9.13 -1.63
N ASN A 174 -0.61 -10.13 -0.80
CA ASN A 174 -0.07 -10.12 0.55
C ASN A 174 -0.92 -9.23 1.48
N LEU A 175 -0.60 -7.98 1.69
CA LEU A 175 -1.51 -7.01 2.30
C LEU A 175 -1.90 -5.92 1.30
N ALA A 176 -3.15 -5.49 1.34
CA ALA A 176 -3.54 -4.24 0.72
C ALA A 176 -2.82 -3.09 1.45
N GLU A 177 -2.52 -2.00 0.75
CA GLU A 177 -1.66 -0.96 1.30
C GLU A 177 -2.38 0.37 1.40
N TRP A 178 -2.23 1.03 2.56
CA TRP A 178 -2.64 2.40 2.74
C TRP A 178 -1.88 3.33 1.80
N THR A 179 -2.61 4.20 1.11
CA THR A 179 -2.05 5.37 0.43
C THR A 179 -2.35 6.65 1.22
N CYS A 180 -1.68 7.75 0.93
CA CYS A 180 -2.01 9.02 1.58
C CYS A 180 -3.21 9.75 0.95
N SER A 181 -3.80 9.22 -0.11
CA SER A 181 -4.87 9.86 -0.87
C SER A 181 -6.25 9.64 -0.27
N ASP A 182 -7.11 10.68 -0.34
CA ASP A 182 -8.53 10.53 -0.08
C ASP A 182 -9.21 9.70 -1.18
N TYR A 183 -10.12 8.83 -0.78
CA TYR A 183 -10.91 8.09 -1.75
C TYR A 183 -11.98 8.99 -2.39
N SER A 184 -12.03 8.98 -3.70
CA SER A 184 -13.11 9.56 -4.50
C SER A 184 -13.60 8.53 -5.52
N LYS A 185 -14.91 8.44 -5.73
CA LYS A 185 -15.52 7.57 -6.76
C LYS A 185 -15.10 7.94 -8.19
N THR A 186 -14.59 9.14 -8.35
CA THR A 186 -14.10 9.64 -9.64
C THR A 186 -12.73 10.25 -9.44
N TYR A 187 -11.81 9.96 -10.34
CA TYR A 187 -10.53 10.67 -10.38
C TYR A 187 -10.74 12.15 -10.71
N GLY A 188 -9.95 13.02 -10.11
CA GLY A 188 -10.09 14.47 -10.29
C GLY A 188 -9.15 15.29 -9.42
N GLY A 189 -8.06 14.66 -8.93
CA GLY A 189 -7.01 15.31 -8.16
C GLY A 189 -6.64 14.63 -6.85
N PRO A 190 -7.60 14.08 -6.04
CA PRO A 190 -7.24 13.41 -4.80
C PRO A 190 -6.22 12.29 -4.97
N GLU A 191 -6.26 11.58 -6.09
CA GLU A 191 -5.32 10.50 -6.42
C GLU A 191 -3.87 10.95 -6.57
N LEU A 192 -3.65 12.25 -6.79
CA LEU A 192 -2.33 12.88 -6.97
C LEU A 192 -1.81 13.56 -5.69
N ALA A 193 -2.62 13.63 -4.66
CA ALA A 193 -2.31 14.38 -3.46
C ALA A 193 -2.43 13.53 -2.18
N CYS A 194 -1.65 13.91 -1.18
CA CYS A 194 -1.87 13.38 0.17
C CYS A 194 -2.96 14.20 0.87
N ALA A 195 -3.86 13.51 1.55
CA ALA A 195 -4.80 14.12 2.48
C ALA A 195 -4.06 14.81 3.63
N ASP A 196 -4.62 15.93 4.09
CA ASP A 196 -4.12 16.59 5.29
C ASP A 196 -4.56 15.82 6.55
N PRO A 197 -3.62 15.27 7.35
CA PRO A 197 -3.98 14.56 8.58
C PRO A 197 -4.68 15.44 9.63
N GLY A 198 -4.54 16.76 9.53
CA GLY A 198 -5.13 17.74 10.45
C GLY A 198 -6.44 18.38 9.94
N ALA A 199 -6.91 18.03 8.73
CA ALA A 199 -8.12 18.63 8.18
C ALA A 199 -9.36 18.27 9.00
N THR A 200 -10.19 19.25 9.29
CA THR A 200 -11.52 19.03 9.87
C THR A 200 -12.38 18.23 8.90
N GLY A 201 -12.80 17.05 9.28
CA GLY A 201 -13.49 16.07 8.42
C GLY A 201 -12.65 14.82 8.16
N GLY A 202 -11.67 14.54 9.02
CA GLY A 202 -10.69 13.46 8.91
C GLY A 202 -11.21 12.01 8.84
N ASP A 203 -12.54 11.82 8.80
CA ASP A 203 -13.19 10.50 8.64
C ASP A 203 -13.37 10.10 7.17
N SER A 204 -12.97 10.93 6.21
CA SER A 204 -13.00 10.55 4.79
C SER A 204 -12.21 9.27 4.57
N PRO A 205 -12.77 8.28 3.86
CA PRO A 205 -12.05 7.04 3.58
C PRO A 205 -10.75 7.31 2.82
N ARG A 206 -9.70 6.57 3.18
CA ARG A 206 -8.40 6.57 2.49
C ARG A 206 -8.33 5.43 1.51
N VAL A 207 -7.64 5.64 0.42
CA VAL A 207 -7.50 4.62 -0.63
C VAL A 207 -6.59 3.49 -0.17
N LEU A 208 -7.05 2.27 -0.42
CA LEU A 208 -6.29 1.03 -0.29
C LEU A 208 -5.98 0.49 -1.69
N ARG A 209 -4.80 -0.10 -1.86
CA ARG A 209 -4.34 -0.60 -3.15
C ARG A 209 -3.70 -1.98 -3.02
N GLY A 210 -3.69 -2.74 -4.11
CA GLY A 210 -2.95 -3.99 -4.23
C GLY A 210 -3.76 -5.26 -4.07
N GLY A 211 -4.84 -5.21 -3.30
CA GLY A 211 -5.50 -6.41 -2.80
C GLY A 211 -4.63 -7.15 -1.79
N SER A 212 -5.15 -8.21 -1.20
CA SER A 212 -4.51 -8.93 -0.10
C SER A 212 -4.53 -10.44 -0.31
N TRP A 213 -3.96 -11.16 0.66
CA TRP A 213 -4.04 -12.64 0.74
C TRP A 213 -5.48 -13.18 0.78
N LEU A 214 -6.46 -12.34 1.13
CA LEU A 214 -7.89 -12.70 1.17
C LEU A 214 -8.56 -12.58 -0.19
N ASP A 215 -8.03 -11.76 -1.09
CA ASP A 215 -8.69 -11.43 -2.35
C ASP A 215 -8.43 -12.49 -3.42
N ALA A 216 -9.48 -12.84 -4.18
CA ALA A 216 -9.34 -13.73 -5.32
C ALA A 216 -8.34 -13.14 -6.35
N PRO A 217 -7.54 -13.97 -7.05
CA PRO A 217 -6.54 -13.51 -8.01
C PRO A 217 -7.08 -12.58 -9.09
N ALA A 218 -8.37 -12.69 -9.42
CA ALA A 218 -9.02 -11.80 -10.37
C ALA A 218 -9.14 -10.35 -9.87
N LEU A 219 -9.17 -10.13 -8.56
CA LEU A 219 -9.30 -8.82 -7.91
C LEU A 219 -7.94 -8.18 -7.62
N VAL A 220 -6.87 -8.97 -7.53
CA VAL A 220 -5.51 -8.51 -7.28
C VAL A 220 -4.94 -7.92 -8.58
N ARG A 221 -5.17 -6.60 -8.81
CA ARG A 221 -4.82 -5.87 -10.04
C ARG A 221 -4.22 -4.51 -9.72
N SER A 222 -3.35 -4.02 -10.60
CA SER A 222 -2.71 -2.71 -10.41
C SER A 222 -3.70 -1.55 -10.34
N ALA A 223 -4.84 -1.64 -11.06
CA ALA A 223 -5.87 -0.60 -11.07
C ALA A 223 -6.95 -0.78 -10.00
N ALA A 224 -7.02 -1.95 -9.35
CA ALA A 224 -8.04 -2.21 -8.34
C ALA A 224 -7.92 -1.23 -7.17
N ARG A 225 -9.06 -0.75 -6.70
CA ARG A 225 -9.19 0.27 -5.65
C ARG A 225 -10.10 -0.26 -4.56
N ASP A 226 -9.76 0.04 -3.33
CA ASP A 226 -10.63 -0.10 -2.16
C ASP A 226 -10.43 1.11 -1.25
N ALA A 227 -11.21 1.21 -0.19
CA ALA A 227 -11.10 2.32 0.75
C ALA A 227 -11.61 1.94 2.14
N ALA A 228 -10.99 2.52 3.15
CA ALA A 228 -11.42 2.33 4.53
C ALA A 228 -11.29 3.64 5.35
N PRO A 229 -12.06 3.79 6.45
CA PRO A 229 -11.88 4.86 7.42
C PRO A 229 -10.45 4.88 7.98
N PRO A 230 -9.85 6.05 8.21
CA PRO A 230 -8.43 6.17 8.59
C PRO A 230 -8.07 5.60 9.96
N ASN A 231 -9.05 5.42 10.83
CA ASN A 231 -8.89 4.87 12.18
C ASN A 231 -9.17 3.37 12.27
N LEU A 232 -9.45 2.71 11.15
CA LEU A 232 -9.83 1.30 11.13
C LEU A 232 -8.60 0.41 10.91
N GLY A 233 -8.36 -0.53 11.84
CA GLY A 233 -7.41 -1.61 11.65
C GLY A 233 -8.03 -2.79 10.91
N LEU A 234 -7.29 -3.35 9.94
CA LEU A 234 -7.70 -4.55 9.19
C LEU A 234 -6.54 -5.56 9.18
N SER A 235 -6.86 -6.84 9.36
CA SER A 235 -5.85 -7.91 9.30
C SER A 235 -5.33 -8.17 7.88
N THR A 236 -5.95 -7.54 6.88
CA THR A 236 -5.62 -7.64 5.46
C THR A 236 -4.93 -6.40 4.90
N VAL A 237 -4.64 -5.40 5.76
CA VAL A 237 -4.11 -4.10 5.31
C VAL A 237 -2.84 -3.74 6.08
N GLY A 238 -1.83 -3.33 5.33
CA GLY A 238 -0.54 -2.82 5.78
C GLY A 238 -0.17 -1.51 5.10
N LEU A 239 1.12 -1.25 4.96
CA LEU A 239 1.63 -0.05 4.30
C LEU A 239 3.04 -0.28 3.73
N ARG A 240 3.41 0.59 2.79
CA ARG A 240 4.82 0.88 2.45
C ARG A 240 5.05 2.38 2.39
N LEU A 241 6.30 2.81 2.48
CA LEU A 241 6.63 4.23 2.53
C LEU A 241 7.33 4.71 1.26
N VAL A 242 7.10 5.97 0.95
CA VAL A 242 7.91 6.77 0.04
C VAL A 242 8.91 7.56 0.88
N ARG A 243 10.18 7.58 0.46
CA ARG A 243 11.15 8.58 0.86
C ARG A 243 11.16 9.69 -0.18
N GLU A 244 10.91 10.92 0.25
CA GLU A 244 11.00 12.08 -0.64
C GLU A 244 12.46 12.39 -1.01
N PRO A 245 12.73 12.87 -2.22
CA PRO A 245 14.07 13.33 -2.59
C PRO A 245 14.54 14.45 -1.64
N ASP A 246 15.82 14.45 -1.31
CA ASP A 246 16.40 15.51 -0.50
C ASP A 246 16.29 16.85 -1.25
N ALA A 247 15.93 17.92 -0.55
CA ALA A 247 15.59 19.24 -1.12
C ALA A 247 16.69 19.89 -2.01
N GLY A 248 17.88 19.29 -2.08
CA GLY A 248 19.01 19.69 -2.93
C GLY A 248 19.16 18.92 -4.23
N ALA A 249 18.63 17.72 -4.34
CA ALA A 249 18.88 16.83 -5.48
C ALA A 249 18.13 17.24 -6.77
N ALA A 250 17.01 17.95 -6.64
CA ALA A 250 16.17 18.34 -7.78
C ALA A 250 16.75 19.51 -8.63
N ARG A 251 17.88 20.12 -8.26
CA ARG A 251 18.44 21.31 -8.95
C ARG A 251 19.58 21.00 -9.90
N ASP A 252 20.18 19.82 -9.86
CA ASP A 252 21.41 19.55 -10.62
C ASP A 252 21.14 19.01 -12.04
N ASP A 253 20.02 18.39 -12.28
CA ASP A 253 19.68 17.78 -13.58
C ASP A 253 19.32 18.83 -14.67
N ARG A 254 19.03 20.08 -14.29
CA ARG A 254 18.79 21.18 -15.24
C ARG A 254 20.04 21.91 -15.71
N ARG A 255 21.22 21.59 -15.21
CA ARG A 255 22.48 22.25 -15.59
C ARG A 255 23.27 21.53 -16.67
N HIS A 256 22.93 20.28 -17.00
CA HIS A 256 23.65 19.50 -18.01
C HIS A 256 22.97 19.43 -19.37
N GLY A 257 21.90 20.17 -19.59
CA GLY A 257 21.13 20.21 -20.84
C GLY A 257 21.42 21.40 -21.78
N LYS A 258 22.60 22.01 -21.70
CA LYS A 258 23.03 23.03 -22.69
C LYS A 258 24.50 22.91 -22.94
N MET A 259 24.85 22.16 -23.94
CA MET A 259 25.96 22.43 -24.92
C MET A 259 26.18 21.21 -25.79
N VAL A 260 25.58 21.18 -26.96
CA VAL A 260 26.26 20.85 -28.23
C VAL A 260 25.40 21.43 -29.37
N GLU A 261 25.69 22.65 -29.73
CA GLU A 261 25.55 23.12 -31.10
C GLU A 261 26.97 23.42 -31.59
N ARG A 262 27.48 22.56 -32.46
CA ARG A 262 28.26 22.92 -33.66
C ARG A 262 28.51 21.71 -34.51
#